data_f3555998b879afc1add4b5fd28156398
#
_entry.id   f3555998b879afc1add4b5fd28156398
#
_cell.length_a   1.000
_cell.length_b   1.000
_cell.length_c   1.000
_cell.angle_alpha   90.00
_cell.angle_beta   90.00
_cell.angle_gamma   90.00
#
_symmetry.space_group_name_H-M   'P 1'
#
loop_
_entity.id
_entity.type
_entity.pdbx_description
1 polymer ?
#
loop_
_entity_poly.entity_id
_entity_poly.type
_entity_poly.pdbx_seq_one_letter_code
_entity_poly.pdbx_strand_id
1 'polypeptide(L)' 'MTYERIETNPDIMGGKPVIRGTRVPVELVLRKLGAGMSTEAILVDHPRLTHDDIRAAQAFAADYLADEDIVYG' A
#
# COMPACT_ATOMS: atom_id res chain seq x y z
N MET A 1 13.76 -3.70 5.32
CA MET A 1 13.11 -4.83 4.63
C MET A 1 12.71 -4.39 3.23
N THR A 2 12.90 -5.25 2.24
CA THR A 2 12.60 -4.95 0.85
C THR A 2 11.25 -5.56 0.48
N TYR A 3 10.40 -4.78 -0.17
CA TYR A 3 9.09 -5.25 -0.62
C TYR A 3 9.09 -5.31 -2.14
N GLU A 4 8.97 -6.51 -2.68
CA GLU A 4 8.98 -6.68 -4.13
C GLU A 4 7.81 -6.01 -4.81
N ARG A 5 6.67 -5.90 -4.13
CA ARG A 5 5.45 -5.34 -4.70
C ARG A 5 5.26 -3.85 -4.42
N ILE A 6 6.14 -3.27 -3.61
CA ILE A 6 6.06 -1.85 -3.27
C ILE A 6 7.30 -1.15 -3.80
N GLU A 7 7.10 0.01 -4.38
CA GLU A 7 8.15 0.79 -4.99
C GLU A 7 8.08 2.23 -4.52
N THR A 8 9.24 2.84 -4.25
CA THR A 8 9.34 4.27 -4.06
C THR A 8 10.28 4.80 -5.14
N ASN A 9 9.81 5.75 -5.92
CA ASN A 9 10.57 6.34 -7.00
C ASN A 9 10.25 7.83 -7.05
N PRO A 10 11.26 8.72 -6.95
CA PRO A 10 11.01 10.17 -6.96
C PRO A 10 10.23 10.65 -8.17
N ASP A 11 10.31 9.93 -9.29
CA ASP A 11 9.63 10.28 -10.52
C ASP A 11 8.17 9.80 -10.57
N ILE A 12 7.76 9.02 -9.57
CA ILE A 12 6.39 8.47 -9.49
C ILE A 12 5.74 9.01 -8.23
N MET A 13 4.66 9.77 -8.39
CA MET A 13 3.85 10.28 -7.30
C MET A 13 4.67 11.02 -6.22
N GLY A 14 5.75 11.72 -6.64
CA GLY A 14 6.58 12.47 -5.71
C GLY A 14 7.35 11.62 -4.72
N GLY A 15 7.61 10.36 -5.03
CA GLY A 15 8.35 9.45 -4.16
C GLY A 15 7.49 8.71 -3.16
N LYS A 16 6.16 8.84 -3.24
CA LYS A 16 5.27 8.06 -2.36
C LYS A 16 5.37 6.58 -2.67
N PRO A 17 5.22 5.71 -1.66
CA PRO A 17 5.13 4.26 -1.92
C PRO A 17 3.94 3.95 -2.81
N VAL A 18 4.19 3.22 -3.87
CA VAL A 18 3.15 2.78 -4.81
C VAL A 18 3.26 1.28 -5.02
N ILE A 19 2.18 0.69 -5.49
CA ILE A 19 2.22 -0.70 -5.93
C ILE A 19 3.09 -0.76 -7.19
N ARG A 20 4.11 -1.63 -7.17
CA ARG A 20 5.08 -1.74 -8.26
C ARG A 20 4.39 -2.01 -9.58
N GLY A 21 4.82 -1.31 -10.60
CA GLY A 21 4.25 -1.42 -11.94
C GLY A 21 2.97 -0.60 -12.13
N THR A 22 2.60 0.19 -11.13
CA THR A 22 1.39 1.03 -11.20
C THR A 22 1.72 2.42 -10.65
N ARG A 23 0.74 3.32 -10.73
CA ARG A 23 0.79 4.61 -10.04
C ARG A 23 -0.18 4.65 -8.86
N VAL A 24 -0.60 3.48 -8.36
CA VAL A 24 -1.56 3.39 -7.27
C VAL A 24 -0.80 3.50 -5.95
N PRO A 25 -0.97 4.59 -5.19
CA PRO A 25 -0.28 4.74 -3.91
C PRO A 25 -0.77 3.73 -2.89
N VAL A 26 0.16 3.25 -2.07
CA VAL A 26 -0.19 2.37 -0.95
C VAL A 26 -1.22 3.04 -0.05
N GLU A 27 -1.06 4.35 0.22
CA GLU A 27 -2.02 5.06 1.08
C GLU A 27 -3.45 5.03 0.53
N LEU A 28 -3.62 5.05 -0.79
CA LEU A 28 -4.96 5.01 -1.39
C LEU A 28 -5.63 3.67 -1.10
N VAL A 29 -4.88 2.57 -1.25
CA VAL A 29 -5.38 1.24 -0.93
C VAL A 29 -5.82 1.16 0.52
N LEU A 30 -4.98 1.67 1.43
CA LEU A 30 -5.27 1.65 2.85
C LEU A 30 -6.50 2.50 3.19
N ARG A 31 -6.64 3.67 2.56
CA ARG A 31 -7.81 4.53 2.78
C ARG A 31 -9.10 3.86 2.34
N LYS A 32 -9.07 3.16 1.21
CA LYS A 32 -10.25 2.44 0.72
C LYS A 32 -10.64 1.31 1.68
N LEU A 33 -9.66 0.55 2.17
CA LEU A 33 -9.91 -0.47 3.18
C LEU A 33 -10.49 0.14 4.45
N GLY A 34 -9.89 1.25 4.91
CA GLY A 34 -10.35 1.95 6.10
C GLY A 34 -11.76 2.51 5.96
N ALA A 35 -12.17 2.82 4.74
CA ALA A 35 -13.52 3.29 4.45
C ALA A 35 -14.54 2.16 4.34
N GLY A 36 -14.10 0.91 4.49
CA GLY A 36 -14.99 -0.25 4.45
C GLY A 36 -15.12 -0.93 3.10
N MET A 37 -14.32 -0.52 2.10
CA MET A 37 -14.34 -1.22 0.82
C MET A 37 -13.74 -2.62 0.99
N SER A 38 -14.38 -3.60 0.35
CA SER A 38 -13.83 -4.94 0.31
C SER A 38 -12.62 -4.98 -0.64
N THR A 39 -11.77 -5.98 -0.43
CA THR A 39 -10.63 -6.22 -1.34
C THR A 39 -11.12 -6.38 -2.77
N GLU A 40 -12.21 -7.13 -2.97
CA GLU A 40 -12.78 -7.36 -4.30
C GLU A 40 -13.20 -6.07 -4.97
N ALA A 41 -13.82 -5.15 -4.22
CA ALA A 41 -14.24 -3.86 -4.76
C ALA A 41 -13.03 -3.01 -5.17
N ILE A 42 -11.96 -3.06 -4.39
CA ILE A 42 -10.72 -2.34 -4.73
C ILE A 42 -10.12 -2.90 -6.02
N LEU A 43 -10.12 -4.23 -6.17
CA LEU A 43 -9.59 -4.87 -7.38
C LEU A 43 -10.43 -4.55 -8.62
N VAL A 44 -11.73 -4.31 -8.46
CA VAL A 44 -12.58 -3.85 -9.56
C VAL A 44 -12.17 -2.44 -10.00
N ASP A 45 -11.93 -1.55 -9.03
CA ASP A 45 -11.52 -0.17 -9.31
C ASP A 45 -10.11 -0.09 -9.90
N HIS A 46 -9.25 -1.03 -9.52
CA HIS A 46 -7.85 -1.06 -9.93
C HIS A 46 -7.50 -2.45 -10.46
N PRO A 47 -7.88 -2.75 -11.70
CA PRO A 47 -7.73 -4.12 -12.24
C PRO A 47 -6.29 -4.60 -12.38
N ARG A 48 -5.31 -3.70 -12.29
CA ARG A 48 -3.90 -4.10 -12.29
C ARG A 48 -3.44 -4.67 -10.95
N LEU A 49 -4.20 -4.43 -9.88
CA LEU A 49 -3.85 -4.93 -8.56
C LEU A 49 -4.30 -6.37 -8.38
N THR A 50 -3.60 -7.08 -7.51
CA THR A 50 -3.95 -8.44 -7.10
C THR A 50 -4.19 -8.48 -5.60
N HIS A 51 -4.74 -9.59 -5.11
CA HIS A 51 -4.87 -9.80 -3.67
C HIS A 51 -3.53 -9.70 -2.96
N ASP A 52 -2.46 -10.20 -3.58
CA ASP A 52 -1.12 -10.12 -2.99
C ASP A 52 -0.64 -8.68 -2.89
N ASP A 53 -1.02 -7.82 -3.84
CA ASP A 53 -0.68 -6.40 -3.77
C ASP A 53 -1.36 -5.72 -2.58
N ILE A 54 -2.63 -6.06 -2.32
CA ILE A 54 -3.37 -5.53 -1.17
C ILE A 54 -2.70 -5.96 0.13
N ARG A 55 -2.32 -7.24 0.23
CA ARG A 55 -1.62 -7.75 1.41
C ARG A 55 -0.26 -7.07 1.59
N ALA A 56 0.46 -6.88 0.49
CA ALA A 56 1.75 -6.20 0.53
C ALA A 56 1.62 -4.76 1.03
N ALA A 57 0.58 -4.05 0.61
CA ALA A 57 0.31 -2.70 1.07
C ALA A 57 0.08 -2.67 2.59
N GLN A 58 -0.70 -3.61 3.10
CA GLN A 58 -0.98 -3.71 4.53
C GLN A 58 0.27 -4.06 5.33
N ALA A 59 1.06 -5.03 4.84
CA ALA A 59 2.30 -5.44 5.51
C ALA A 59 3.31 -4.29 5.51
N PHE A 60 3.43 -3.58 4.41
CA PHE A 60 4.32 -2.43 4.31
C PHE A 60 3.93 -1.36 5.34
N ALA A 61 2.67 -1.05 5.44
CA ALA A 61 2.19 -0.03 6.37
C ALA A 61 2.45 -0.44 7.83
N ALA A 62 2.23 -1.71 8.15
CA ALA A 62 2.45 -2.22 9.50
C ALA A 62 3.93 -2.11 9.87
N ASP A 63 4.82 -2.49 8.97
CA ASP A 63 6.25 -2.41 9.23
C ASP A 63 6.74 -0.97 9.29
N TYR A 64 6.19 -0.11 8.45
CA TYR A 64 6.51 1.31 8.47
C TYR A 64 6.17 1.94 9.83
N LEU A 65 4.99 1.63 10.35
CA LEU A 65 4.56 2.14 11.65
C LEU A 65 5.36 1.53 12.80
N ALA A 66 5.75 0.27 12.67
CA ALA A 66 6.54 -0.41 13.71
C ALA A 66 7.95 0.17 13.83
N ASP A 67 8.49 0.70 12.74
CA ASP A 67 9.81 1.32 12.74
C ASP A 67 9.83 2.70 13.39
N GLU A 68 8.66 3.29 13.58
CA GLU A 68 8.55 4.53 14.34
C GLU A 68 8.47 4.17 15.82
N ASP A 69 9.36 4.69 16.63
CA ASP A 69 9.43 4.40 18.08
C ASP A 69 8.14 4.81 18.81
N ILE A 70 7.06 4.12 18.49
CA ILE A 70 5.77 4.37 19.12
C ILE A 70 5.75 3.62 20.45
N VAL A 71 5.66 4.36 21.52
CA VAL A 71 5.56 3.78 22.85
C VAL A 71 4.07 3.65 23.20
N TYR A 72 3.64 2.42 23.39
CA TYR A 72 2.29 2.15 23.87
C TYR A 72 2.33 2.10 25.38
N GLY A 73 1.65 3.05 25.97
CA GLY A 73 1.60 3.15 27.42
C GLY A 73 0.67 2.16 28.06
#